data_d0a4b6987d0873a1cf84de6299f11af9
#
_entry.id   d0a4b6987d0873a1cf84de6299f11af9
#
_cell.length_a   1.000
_cell.length_b   1.000
_cell.length_c   1.000
_cell.angle_alpha   90.00
_cell.angle_beta   90.00
_cell.angle_gamma   90.00
#
_symmetry.space_group_name_H-M   'P 1'
#
loop_
_entity.id
_entity.type
_entity.pdbx_description
1 polymer ?
#
loop_
_entity_poly.entity_id
_entity_poly.type
_entity_poly.pdbx_seq_one_letter_code
_entity_poly.pdbx_strand_id
1 'polypeptide(L)'
;MIVGIDLGTTNSLIAYFTEEGPKIIPNRLGNHLTPSVVSMDEDEQIYVGETAKERMLLYPDSAASVFKRDMGSSRKFQLLHKQFRPEELSALVLKALKEDAESYLGEEVTEAVISVPAYFNDDRRKATKRAGELAGLKVERIISEPTAAAIAYGLYQNQEDAKYLVFDLGGGTFDVSILELNDNIIEVRAVAGDNYLGGEDFTKVIEDMFFDKNIQIDKSKLSYRTLRHIHKQAELCKIGFADGNSSKMSCNVDGEQIEFALTLEAYEAACSDLLEKMKTPIKRTLSDAHIKVKDIDKVVLIGGATKLSFIRRFVGKIFRSLPDTSINPDEAVALGAAIQGAMKERNEAIREVVLTDVCPFTLGTEVVVEKDENVYEGGHFCPIIERNTTIPASRTERLYTIRDNQTKLNIKILQGESRFAENNLLLGKIEVSVPKAPAGEEAVDVTYTYDINSILEVEVTIISTGEKKKQIIKGGHNDMSDEEIAERMKEIAYLKIHPREKEENKLLLLKGERLYEECLGNDRKLIERELQKFDDALDTRKQELIDEARENFRIFLKTFMEDDL
;
A
#
# COMPACT_ATOMS: atom_id res chain seq x y z
N MET A 1 -4.01 1.77 26.25
CA MET A 1 -2.87 1.07 25.58
C MET A 1 -3.12 1.02 24.09
N ILE A 2 -2.08 1.20 23.26
CA ILE A 2 -2.12 1.04 21.80
C ILE A 2 -1.58 -0.34 21.43
N VAL A 3 -2.34 -1.10 20.67
CA VAL A 3 -1.92 -2.41 20.14
C VAL A 3 -1.59 -2.33 18.66
N GLY A 4 -0.73 -3.23 18.19
CA GLY A 4 -0.46 -3.45 16.76
C GLY A 4 -1.25 -4.66 16.27
N ILE A 5 -1.95 -4.51 15.14
CA ILE A 5 -2.74 -5.59 14.57
C ILE A 5 -2.31 -5.83 13.14
N ASP A 6 -1.96 -7.07 12.83
CA ASP A 6 -1.91 -7.57 11.46
C ASP A 6 -3.26 -8.20 11.11
N LEU A 7 -4.05 -7.48 10.31
CA LEU A 7 -5.31 -7.98 9.78
C LEU A 7 -5.04 -8.72 8.48
N GLY A 8 -4.72 -10.02 8.56
CA GLY A 8 -4.36 -10.83 7.40
C GLY A 8 -5.56 -11.39 6.63
N THR A 9 -5.34 -11.82 5.38
CA THR A 9 -6.38 -12.46 4.55
C THR A 9 -6.80 -13.82 5.10
N THR A 10 -5.84 -14.60 5.59
CA THR A 10 -6.05 -15.96 6.08
C THR A 10 -5.98 -16.03 7.60
N ASN A 11 -5.00 -15.37 8.19
CA ASN A 11 -4.79 -15.30 9.63
C ASN A 11 -4.52 -13.86 10.05
N SER A 12 -4.94 -13.51 11.25
CA SER A 12 -4.69 -12.21 11.87
C SER A 12 -3.95 -12.39 13.20
N LEU A 13 -3.17 -11.37 13.58
CA LEU A 13 -2.39 -11.35 14.81
C LEU A 13 -2.54 -10.02 15.52
N ILE A 14 -2.36 -10.05 16.84
CA ILE A 14 -2.32 -8.85 17.67
C ILE A 14 -1.05 -8.87 18.54
N ALA A 15 -0.43 -7.71 18.69
CA ALA A 15 0.80 -7.53 19.45
C ALA A 15 0.75 -6.26 20.28
N TYR A 16 1.57 -6.20 21.31
CA TYR A 16 1.75 -5.03 22.14
C TYR A 16 3.23 -4.79 22.43
N PHE A 17 3.57 -3.61 22.87
CA PHE A 17 4.95 -3.25 23.18
C PHE A 17 5.21 -3.33 24.68
N THR A 18 6.33 -3.95 25.08
CA THR A 18 6.81 -4.07 26.47
C THR A 18 8.17 -3.41 26.60
N GLU A 19 8.68 -3.27 27.83
CA GLU A 19 10.05 -2.80 28.08
C GLU A 19 11.12 -3.69 27.41
N GLU A 20 10.82 -4.97 27.19
CA GLU A 20 11.72 -5.92 26.50
C GLU A 20 11.56 -5.92 24.99
N GLY A 21 10.60 -5.15 24.45
CA GLY A 21 10.26 -5.09 23.03
C GLY A 21 8.84 -5.55 22.72
N PRO A 22 8.47 -5.66 21.43
CA PRO A 22 7.14 -6.06 21.01
C PRO A 22 6.92 -7.56 21.25
N LYS A 23 5.71 -7.91 21.66
CA LYS A 23 5.30 -9.30 21.94
C LYS A 23 3.95 -9.59 21.30
N ILE A 24 3.81 -10.79 20.69
CA ILE A 24 2.51 -11.28 20.20
C ILE A 24 1.64 -11.66 21.39
N ILE A 25 0.37 -11.29 21.31
CA ILE A 25 -0.66 -11.71 22.26
C ILE A 25 -1.29 -13.01 21.73
N PRO A 26 -1.27 -14.11 22.49
CA PRO A 26 -1.94 -15.33 22.11
C PRO A 26 -3.47 -15.14 22.19
N ASN A 27 -4.19 -15.79 21.29
CA ASN A 27 -5.64 -15.85 21.38
C ASN A 27 -6.11 -16.73 22.56
N ARG A 28 -7.41 -16.78 22.80
CA ARG A 28 -8.03 -17.58 23.88
C ARG A 28 -7.76 -19.09 23.83
N LEU A 29 -7.23 -19.59 22.70
CA LEU A 29 -6.81 -20.99 22.53
C LEU A 29 -5.29 -21.17 22.74
N GLY A 30 -4.55 -20.09 23.06
CA GLY A 30 -3.11 -20.10 23.24
C GLY A 30 -2.29 -20.03 21.95
N ASN A 31 -2.92 -19.83 20.80
CA ASN A 31 -2.26 -19.70 19.50
C ASN A 31 -1.94 -18.25 19.17
N HIS A 32 -0.81 -17.99 18.50
CA HIS A 32 -0.47 -16.64 18.01
C HIS A 32 -1.32 -16.23 16.80
N LEU A 33 -1.68 -17.19 15.94
CA LEU A 33 -2.47 -16.97 14.74
C LEU A 33 -3.96 -17.16 15.03
N THR A 34 -4.78 -16.20 14.63
CA THR A 34 -6.25 -16.31 14.65
C THR A 34 -6.75 -16.35 13.21
N PRO A 35 -7.35 -17.46 12.74
CA PRO A 35 -7.91 -17.52 11.40
C PRO A 35 -8.89 -16.38 11.12
N SER A 36 -8.73 -15.69 9.97
CA SER A 36 -9.63 -14.63 9.52
C SER A 36 -10.90 -15.24 8.91
N VAL A 37 -11.63 -15.98 9.74
CA VAL A 37 -12.88 -16.70 9.38
C VAL A 37 -13.95 -16.30 10.36
N VAL A 38 -15.16 -16.05 9.84
CA VAL A 38 -16.37 -15.73 10.61
C VAL A 38 -17.45 -16.71 10.26
N SER A 39 -18.17 -17.23 11.24
CA SER A 39 -19.35 -18.08 11.07
C SER A 39 -20.48 -17.61 11.98
N MET A 40 -21.72 -17.86 11.57
CA MET A 40 -22.93 -17.57 12.32
C MET A 40 -23.76 -18.84 12.45
N ASP A 41 -24.40 -19.10 13.59
CA ASP A 41 -25.36 -20.20 13.73
C ASP A 41 -26.82 -19.75 13.56
N GLU A 42 -27.74 -20.69 13.71
CA GLU A 42 -29.18 -20.43 13.56
C GLU A 42 -29.73 -19.48 14.65
N ASP A 43 -29.10 -19.43 15.82
CA ASP A 43 -29.40 -18.50 16.91
C ASP A 43 -28.70 -17.13 16.75
N GLU A 44 -28.12 -16.88 15.56
CA GLU A 44 -27.39 -15.67 15.21
C GLU A 44 -26.12 -15.45 16.05
N GLN A 45 -25.62 -16.45 16.75
CA GLN A 45 -24.36 -16.35 17.47
C GLN A 45 -23.18 -16.34 16.48
N ILE A 46 -22.27 -15.40 16.67
CA ILE A 46 -21.09 -15.21 15.83
C ILE A 46 -19.91 -15.97 16.44
N TYR A 47 -19.21 -16.69 15.58
CA TYR A 47 -17.94 -17.38 15.87
C TYR A 47 -16.84 -16.79 15.00
N VAL A 48 -15.65 -16.67 15.55
CA VAL A 48 -14.46 -16.14 14.86
C VAL A 48 -13.28 -17.09 15.09
N GLY A 49 -12.34 -17.12 14.17
CA GLY A 49 -11.08 -17.85 14.31
C GLY A 49 -11.26 -19.36 14.06
N GLU A 50 -10.58 -20.17 14.86
CA GLU A 50 -10.52 -21.63 14.66
C GLU A 50 -11.90 -22.29 14.74
N THR A 51 -12.73 -21.86 15.69
CA THR A 51 -14.11 -22.36 15.80
C THR A 51 -14.92 -22.08 14.53
N ALA A 52 -14.78 -20.88 13.96
CA ALA A 52 -15.45 -20.53 12.69
C ALA A 52 -14.87 -21.36 11.52
N LYS A 53 -13.56 -21.61 11.52
CA LYS A 53 -12.87 -22.43 10.50
C LYS A 53 -13.38 -23.88 10.52
N GLU A 54 -13.54 -24.47 11.69
CA GLU A 54 -14.13 -25.82 11.81
C GLU A 54 -15.63 -25.83 11.44
N ARG A 55 -16.39 -24.80 11.85
CA ARG A 55 -17.79 -24.67 11.44
C ARG A 55 -17.96 -24.54 9.93
N MET A 56 -17.05 -23.86 9.25
CA MET A 56 -17.06 -23.71 7.78
C MET A 56 -17.00 -25.07 7.05
N LEU A 57 -16.41 -26.10 7.66
CA LEU A 57 -16.38 -27.45 7.09
C LEU A 57 -17.71 -28.20 7.31
N LEU A 58 -18.36 -27.94 8.42
CA LEU A 58 -19.62 -28.63 8.79
C LEU A 58 -20.83 -27.90 8.19
N TYR A 59 -20.81 -26.58 8.21
CA TYR A 59 -21.90 -25.67 7.84
C TYR A 59 -21.38 -24.57 6.91
N PRO A 60 -20.95 -24.90 5.67
CA PRO A 60 -20.26 -23.98 4.79
C PRO A 60 -21.06 -22.72 4.41
N ASP A 61 -22.40 -22.81 4.37
CA ASP A 61 -23.28 -21.66 4.08
C ASP A 61 -23.41 -20.69 5.26
N SER A 62 -22.88 -21.07 6.42
CA SER A 62 -22.90 -20.26 7.64
C SER A 62 -21.59 -19.51 7.88
N ALA A 63 -20.60 -19.59 6.99
CA ALA A 63 -19.27 -19.06 7.23
C ALA A 63 -18.68 -18.32 6.02
N ALA A 64 -17.80 -17.35 6.30
CA ALA A 64 -17.06 -16.61 5.31
C ALA A 64 -15.56 -16.55 5.66
N SER A 65 -14.72 -16.61 4.64
CA SER A 65 -13.26 -16.47 4.70
C SER A 65 -12.75 -15.65 3.52
N VAL A 66 -11.48 -15.23 3.55
CA VAL A 66 -10.78 -14.53 2.45
C VAL A 66 -11.44 -13.20 2.06
N PHE A 67 -12.33 -12.66 2.89
CA PHE A 67 -13.09 -11.43 2.61
C PHE A 67 -12.21 -10.17 2.54
N LYS A 68 -10.99 -10.18 3.08
CA LYS A 68 -10.03 -9.06 2.96
C LYS A 68 -9.68 -8.75 1.50
N ARG A 69 -9.71 -9.74 0.59
CA ARG A 69 -9.49 -9.52 -0.85
C ARG A 69 -10.54 -8.59 -1.47
N ASP A 70 -11.74 -8.55 -0.90
CA ASP A 70 -12.86 -7.74 -1.38
C ASP A 70 -13.07 -6.46 -0.56
N MET A 71 -12.11 -6.11 0.33
CA MET A 71 -12.19 -4.90 1.15
C MET A 71 -12.39 -3.66 0.29
N GLY A 72 -13.32 -2.78 0.72
CA GLY A 72 -13.66 -1.57 -0.02
C GLY A 72 -14.54 -1.79 -1.27
N SER A 73 -14.95 -3.04 -1.55
CA SER A 73 -15.85 -3.35 -2.66
C SER A 73 -17.32 -3.43 -2.22
N SER A 74 -18.23 -3.46 -3.19
CA SER A 74 -19.67 -3.65 -2.95
C SER A 74 -20.07 -5.10 -2.75
N ARG A 75 -19.11 -6.05 -2.77
CA ARG A 75 -19.38 -7.48 -2.57
C ARG A 75 -19.99 -7.73 -1.21
N LYS A 76 -20.94 -8.64 -1.15
CA LYS A 76 -21.55 -9.10 0.10
C LYS A 76 -21.33 -10.59 0.27
N PHE A 77 -21.10 -10.99 1.49
CA PHE A 77 -20.96 -12.38 1.93
C PHE A 77 -22.23 -12.81 2.63
N GLN A 78 -22.79 -13.94 2.21
CA GLN A 78 -23.99 -14.51 2.79
C GLN A 78 -23.58 -15.47 3.92
N LEU A 79 -24.07 -15.24 5.14
CA LEU A 79 -24.00 -16.18 6.25
C LEU A 79 -25.45 -16.50 6.66
N LEU A 80 -25.90 -17.70 6.34
CA LEU A 80 -27.31 -18.10 6.49
C LEU A 80 -28.27 -17.08 5.83
N HIS A 81 -29.07 -16.39 6.62
CA HIS A 81 -30.05 -15.41 6.14
C HIS A 81 -29.55 -13.97 6.17
N LYS A 82 -28.33 -13.68 6.69
CA LYS A 82 -27.74 -12.34 6.78
C LYS A 82 -26.66 -12.11 5.74
N GLN A 83 -26.55 -10.85 5.30
CA GLN A 83 -25.51 -10.41 4.39
C GLN A 83 -24.56 -9.45 5.11
N PHE A 84 -23.26 -9.66 4.93
CA PHE A 84 -22.20 -8.87 5.52
C PHE A 84 -21.30 -8.28 4.43
N ARG A 85 -20.83 -7.07 4.64
CA ARG A 85 -19.75 -6.49 3.83
C ARG A 85 -18.40 -7.00 4.33
N PRO A 86 -17.33 -6.92 3.50
CA PRO A 86 -15.98 -7.29 3.91
C PRO A 86 -15.51 -6.58 5.17
N GLU A 87 -15.78 -5.27 5.30
CA GLU A 87 -15.41 -4.48 6.48
C GLU A 87 -16.17 -4.90 7.75
N GLU A 88 -17.42 -5.36 7.64
CA GLU A 88 -18.18 -5.85 8.79
C GLU A 88 -17.63 -7.20 9.30
N LEU A 89 -17.27 -8.10 8.38
CA LEU A 89 -16.62 -9.37 8.74
C LEU A 89 -15.23 -9.13 9.34
N SER A 90 -14.47 -8.19 8.78
CA SER A 90 -13.18 -7.78 9.34
C SER A 90 -13.32 -7.18 10.73
N ALA A 91 -14.37 -6.39 10.97
CA ALA A 91 -14.65 -5.84 12.30
C ALA A 91 -14.91 -6.93 13.35
N LEU A 92 -15.60 -8.02 12.98
CA LEU A 92 -15.80 -9.15 13.87
C LEU A 92 -14.49 -9.85 14.24
N VAL A 93 -13.56 -9.99 13.28
CA VAL A 93 -12.21 -10.51 13.56
C VAL A 93 -11.44 -9.58 14.48
N LEU A 94 -11.44 -8.27 14.19
CA LEU A 94 -10.74 -7.26 15.02
C LEU A 94 -11.32 -7.21 16.44
N LYS A 95 -12.65 -7.35 16.58
CA LYS A 95 -13.30 -7.41 17.89
C LYS A 95 -12.86 -8.64 18.68
N ALA A 96 -12.76 -9.82 18.05
CA ALA A 96 -12.29 -11.03 18.72
C ALA A 96 -10.82 -10.88 19.17
N LEU A 97 -9.94 -10.30 18.34
CA LEU A 97 -8.55 -10.01 18.70
C LEU A 97 -8.46 -9.02 19.87
N LYS A 98 -9.31 -7.98 19.88
CA LYS A 98 -9.41 -7.02 20.97
C LYS A 98 -9.80 -7.72 22.28
N GLU A 99 -10.86 -8.55 22.26
CA GLU A 99 -11.32 -9.31 23.43
C GLU A 99 -10.24 -10.27 23.96
N ASP A 100 -9.49 -10.93 23.06
CA ASP A 100 -8.36 -11.79 23.44
C ASP A 100 -7.24 -10.98 24.09
N ALA A 101 -6.92 -9.79 23.55
CA ALA A 101 -5.93 -8.90 24.12
C ALA A 101 -6.34 -8.35 25.48
N GLU A 102 -7.56 -7.90 25.65
CA GLU A 102 -8.10 -7.42 26.93
C GLU A 102 -8.07 -8.51 28.01
N SER A 103 -8.42 -9.74 27.62
CA SER A 103 -8.35 -10.90 28.54
C SER A 103 -6.91 -11.23 28.94
N TYR A 104 -5.95 -11.12 28.00
CA TYR A 104 -4.55 -11.42 28.25
C TYR A 104 -3.85 -10.36 29.08
N LEU A 105 -4.13 -9.07 28.80
CA LEU A 105 -3.49 -7.93 29.45
C LEU A 105 -4.17 -7.54 30.77
N GLY A 106 -5.44 -7.90 30.95
CA GLY A 106 -6.24 -7.52 32.13
C GLY A 106 -6.65 -6.04 32.12
N GLU A 107 -6.57 -5.36 30.99
CA GLU A 107 -6.95 -3.95 30.83
C GLU A 107 -7.65 -3.71 29.49
N GLU A 108 -8.36 -2.58 29.37
CA GLU A 108 -9.10 -2.20 28.17
C GLU A 108 -8.15 -1.80 27.04
N VAL A 109 -8.41 -2.30 25.84
CA VAL A 109 -7.71 -1.95 24.60
C VAL A 109 -8.58 -0.97 23.81
N THR A 110 -8.16 0.29 23.74
CA THR A 110 -8.95 1.38 23.14
C THR A 110 -8.42 1.82 21.78
N GLU A 111 -7.12 1.66 21.53
CA GLU A 111 -6.44 2.21 20.35
C GLU A 111 -5.64 1.13 19.62
N ALA A 112 -5.56 1.24 18.28
CA ALA A 112 -4.80 0.30 17.47
C ALA A 112 -4.08 0.97 16.30
N VAL A 113 -2.93 0.38 15.92
CA VAL A 113 -2.29 0.52 14.62
C VAL A 113 -2.60 -0.74 13.84
N ILE A 114 -3.25 -0.61 12.66
CA ILE A 114 -3.69 -1.76 11.86
C ILE A 114 -2.90 -1.78 10.54
N SER A 115 -2.39 -2.97 10.16
CA SER A 115 -1.66 -3.15 8.92
C SER A 115 -2.58 -3.33 7.71
N VAL A 116 -2.06 -2.91 6.55
CA VAL A 116 -2.67 -3.16 5.24
C VAL A 116 -1.58 -3.50 4.21
N PRO A 117 -1.89 -4.28 3.17
CA PRO A 117 -1.00 -4.48 2.04
C PRO A 117 -0.54 -3.13 1.45
N ALA A 118 0.71 -3.05 1.00
CA ALA A 118 1.27 -1.81 0.45
C ALA A 118 0.49 -1.33 -0.78
N TYR A 119 0.02 -2.28 -1.59
CA TYR A 119 -0.72 -2.03 -2.84
C TYR A 119 -2.25 -1.91 -2.64
N PHE A 120 -2.71 -1.65 -1.40
CA PHE A 120 -4.10 -1.29 -1.16
C PHE A 120 -4.38 0.14 -1.62
N ASN A 121 -5.43 0.29 -2.45
CA ASN A 121 -5.93 1.61 -2.83
C ASN A 121 -6.65 2.29 -1.66
N ASP A 122 -7.02 3.53 -1.88
CA ASP A 122 -7.65 4.40 -0.90
C ASP A 122 -8.93 3.79 -0.27
N ASP A 123 -9.82 3.25 -1.10
CA ASP A 123 -11.08 2.64 -0.61
C ASP A 123 -10.82 1.44 0.32
N ARG A 124 -9.81 0.63 0.01
CA ARG A 124 -9.43 -0.53 0.84
C ARG A 124 -8.82 -0.11 2.18
N ARG A 125 -7.97 0.92 2.17
CA ARG A 125 -7.36 1.49 3.39
C ARG A 125 -8.43 2.07 4.32
N LYS A 126 -9.38 2.82 3.77
CA LYS A 126 -10.51 3.40 4.52
C LYS A 126 -11.47 2.34 5.05
N ALA A 127 -11.79 1.32 4.24
CA ALA A 127 -12.61 0.20 4.70
C ALA A 127 -11.93 -0.57 5.86
N THR A 128 -10.60 -0.68 5.85
CA THR A 128 -9.85 -1.28 6.97
C THR A 128 -9.94 -0.42 8.23
N LYS A 129 -9.77 0.90 8.10
CA LYS A 129 -9.96 1.84 9.23
C LYS A 129 -11.35 1.71 9.83
N ARG A 130 -12.38 1.73 8.98
CA ARG A 130 -13.77 1.55 9.40
C ARG A 130 -14.01 0.23 10.12
N ALA A 131 -13.40 -0.87 9.64
CA ALA A 131 -13.50 -2.16 10.33
C ALA A 131 -12.99 -2.08 11.77
N GLY A 132 -11.88 -1.36 12.00
CA GLY A 132 -11.35 -1.12 13.35
C GLY A 132 -12.31 -0.30 14.22
N GLU A 133 -12.89 0.76 13.66
CA GLU A 133 -13.85 1.62 14.37
C GLU A 133 -15.14 0.84 14.71
N LEU A 134 -15.65 0.00 13.80
CA LEU A 134 -16.77 -0.90 14.07
C LEU A 134 -16.45 -1.94 15.16
N ALA A 135 -15.18 -2.33 15.32
CA ALA A 135 -14.73 -3.20 16.40
C ALA A 135 -14.58 -2.46 17.75
N GLY A 136 -14.85 -1.16 17.79
CA GLY A 136 -14.69 -0.32 18.99
C GLY A 136 -13.24 0.04 19.30
N LEU A 137 -12.40 0.15 18.27
CA LEU A 137 -11.01 0.61 18.36
C LEU A 137 -10.89 1.99 17.75
N LYS A 138 -10.21 2.90 18.40
CA LYS A 138 -9.72 4.12 17.76
C LYS A 138 -8.52 3.75 16.89
N VAL A 139 -8.69 3.82 15.57
CA VAL A 139 -7.61 3.49 14.64
C VAL A 139 -6.70 4.68 14.47
N GLU A 140 -5.60 4.66 15.19
CA GLU A 140 -4.64 5.76 15.23
C GLU A 140 -3.85 5.92 13.94
N ARG A 141 -3.52 4.78 13.33
CA ARG A 141 -2.81 4.74 12.07
C ARG A 141 -3.11 3.46 11.30
N ILE A 142 -3.24 3.60 9.99
CA ILE A 142 -3.10 2.50 9.04
C ILE A 142 -1.65 2.49 8.57
N ILE A 143 -0.95 1.37 8.75
CA ILE A 143 0.45 1.20 8.34
C ILE A 143 0.55 0.18 7.20
N SER A 144 1.45 0.39 6.24
CA SER A 144 1.69 -0.64 5.22
C SER A 144 2.45 -1.84 5.80
N GLU A 145 2.08 -3.06 5.40
CA GLU A 145 2.71 -4.31 5.87
C GLU A 145 4.24 -4.30 5.71
N PRO A 146 4.82 -3.87 4.56
CA PRO A 146 6.28 -3.80 4.42
C PRO A 146 6.93 -2.75 5.34
N THR A 147 6.26 -1.63 5.58
CA THR A 147 6.76 -0.61 6.52
C THR A 147 6.78 -1.16 7.94
N ALA A 148 5.71 -1.84 8.36
CA ALA A 148 5.66 -2.48 9.66
C ALA A 148 6.78 -3.54 9.80
N ALA A 149 6.95 -4.40 8.80
CA ALA A 149 8.03 -5.38 8.79
C ALA A 149 9.41 -4.73 8.87
N ALA A 150 9.67 -3.67 8.10
CA ALA A 150 10.94 -2.94 8.14
C ALA A 150 11.23 -2.35 9.53
N ILE A 151 10.22 -1.81 10.21
CA ILE A 151 10.36 -1.34 11.59
C ILE A 151 10.78 -2.49 12.51
N ALA A 152 10.13 -3.65 12.41
CA ALA A 152 10.47 -4.81 13.21
C ALA A 152 11.92 -5.26 12.98
N TYR A 153 12.36 -5.35 11.72
CA TYR A 153 13.72 -5.76 11.36
C TYR A 153 14.77 -4.67 11.63
N GLY A 154 14.47 -3.41 11.38
CA GLY A 154 15.43 -2.30 11.49
C GLY A 154 15.81 -1.95 12.94
N LEU A 155 14.84 -1.98 13.85
CA LEU A 155 15.09 -1.67 15.27
C LEU A 155 15.94 -2.72 15.98
N TYR A 156 15.91 -3.97 15.52
CA TYR A 156 16.67 -5.06 16.15
C TYR A 156 18.09 -5.23 15.60
N GLN A 157 18.41 -4.65 14.44
CA GLN A 157 19.68 -4.93 13.76
C GLN A 157 20.75 -3.87 13.90
N ASN A 158 20.45 -2.70 14.51
CA ASN A 158 21.41 -1.58 14.71
C ASN A 158 22.26 -1.27 13.45
N GLN A 159 21.68 -1.38 12.26
CA GLN A 159 22.41 -1.15 11.01
C GLN A 159 22.25 0.31 10.60
N GLU A 160 23.40 0.92 10.32
CA GLU A 160 23.50 2.17 9.60
C GLU A 160 23.17 1.88 8.13
N ASP A 161 22.55 2.80 7.44
CA ASP A 161 22.24 2.80 6.01
C ASP A 161 22.10 1.44 5.31
N ALA A 162 20.90 1.03 4.97
CA ALA A 162 20.66 -0.23 4.26
C ALA A 162 19.43 -0.15 3.35
N LYS A 163 19.51 -0.85 2.21
CA LYS A 163 18.41 -1.03 1.27
C LYS A 163 17.79 -2.41 1.44
N TYR A 164 16.55 -2.42 1.83
CA TYR A 164 15.77 -3.63 2.03
C TYR A 164 14.81 -3.85 0.86
N LEU A 165 14.74 -5.09 0.40
CA LEU A 165 13.58 -5.52 -0.38
C LEU A 165 12.71 -6.38 0.53
N VAL A 166 11.49 -5.95 0.75
CA VAL A 166 10.46 -6.72 1.45
C VAL A 166 9.64 -7.46 0.42
N PHE A 167 9.67 -8.79 0.52
CA PHE A 167 8.90 -9.72 -0.30
C PHE A 167 7.79 -10.29 0.57
N ASP A 168 6.58 -9.79 0.38
CA ASP A 168 5.41 -10.15 1.15
C ASP A 168 4.50 -11.07 0.34
N LEU A 169 4.44 -12.35 0.72
CA LEU A 169 3.52 -13.30 0.15
C LEU A 169 2.61 -13.83 1.25
N GLY A 170 1.51 -13.12 1.44
CA GLY A 170 0.44 -13.46 2.37
C GLY A 170 -0.47 -14.58 1.86
N GLY A 171 -1.59 -14.80 2.56
CA GLY A 171 -2.60 -15.78 2.12
C GLY A 171 -3.32 -15.35 0.85
N GLY A 172 -3.51 -14.05 0.62
CA GLY A 172 -4.33 -13.53 -0.45
C GLY A 172 -3.69 -12.47 -1.35
N THR A 173 -2.59 -11.86 -0.94
CA THR A 173 -1.92 -10.76 -1.65
C THR A 173 -0.44 -11.06 -1.78
N PHE A 174 0.16 -10.46 -2.81
CA PHE A 174 1.59 -10.44 -3.03
C PHE A 174 2.05 -9.00 -3.21
N ASP A 175 2.96 -8.54 -2.37
CA ASP A 175 3.54 -7.21 -2.41
C ASP A 175 5.07 -7.27 -2.42
N VAL A 176 5.67 -6.33 -3.16
CA VAL A 176 7.12 -6.12 -3.16
C VAL A 176 7.37 -4.65 -2.89
N SER A 177 8.21 -4.36 -1.91
CA SER A 177 8.56 -2.99 -1.54
C SER A 177 10.06 -2.85 -1.39
N ILE A 178 10.59 -1.71 -1.83
CA ILE A 178 11.97 -1.32 -1.57
C ILE A 178 11.94 -0.20 -0.54
N LEU A 179 12.67 -0.42 0.55
CA LEU A 179 12.83 0.53 1.62
C LEU A 179 14.31 0.88 1.78
N GLU A 180 14.58 2.12 2.07
CA GLU A 180 15.91 2.62 2.39
C GLU A 180 15.92 3.09 3.85
N LEU A 181 16.85 2.54 4.61
CA LEU A 181 17.09 2.95 5.98
C LEU A 181 18.33 3.83 5.99
N ASN A 182 18.17 5.09 6.38
CA ASN A 182 19.25 6.06 6.53
C ASN A 182 19.16 6.65 7.94
N ASP A 183 20.16 6.42 8.77
CA ASP A 183 20.13 6.77 10.21
C ASP A 183 18.87 6.25 10.93
N ASN A 184 17.92 7.13 11.22
CA ASN A 184 16.64 6.81 11.85
C ASN A 184 15.44 7.08 10.92
N ILE A 185 15.68 7.17 9.61
CA ILE A 185 14.62 7.41 8.62
C ILE A 185 14.42 6.13 7.83
N ILE A 186 13.20 5.61 7.83
CA ILE A 186 12.78 4.53 6.93
C ILE A 186 11.98 5.17 5.81
N GLU A 187 12.55 5.17 4.63
CA GLU A 187 11.93 5.69 3.42
C GLU A 187 11.46 4.56 2.52
N VAL A 188 10.17 4.55 2.20
CA VAL A 188 9.63 3.68 1.14
C VAL A 188 9.99 4.30 -0.21
N ARG A 189 10.78 3.59 -1.03
CA ARG A 189 11.22 4.07 -2.35
C ARG A 189 10.25 3.68 -3.45
N ALA A 190 9.74 2.46 -3.41
CA ALA A 190 8.75 1.99 -4.36
C ALA A 190 7.97 0.79 -3.82
N VAL A 191 6.73 0.64 -4.28
CA VAL A 191 5.87 -0.51 -4.01
C VAL A 191 5.21 -0.98 -5.30
N ALA A 192 5.06 -2.28 -5.44
CA ALA A 192 4.20 -2.89 -6.46
C ALA A 192 3.67 -4.22 -5.94
N GLY A 193 2.50 -4.66 -6.42
CA GLY A 193 1.90 -5.89 -5.93
C GLY A 193 0.78 -6.42 -6.80
N ASP A 194 0.19 -7.52 -6.35
CA ASP A 194 -1.01 -8.14 -6.90
C ASP A 194 -1.95 -8.53 -5.74
N ASN A 195 -3.11 -7.89 -5.70
CA ASN A 195 -4.12 -8.09 -4.66
C ASN A 195 -4.88 -9.44 -4.78
N TYR A 196 -4.58 -10.23 -5.81
CA TYR A 196 -5.24 -11.50 -6.11
C TYR A 196 -4.24 -12.65 -6.27
N LEU A 197 -3.00 -12.49 -5.82
CA LEU A 197 -1.97 -13.52 -5.81
C LEU A 197 -1.52 -13.77 -4.36
N GLY A 198 -1.65 -15.00 -3.87
CA GLY A 198 -1.23 -15.34 -2.51
C GLY A 198 -1.32 -16.83 -2.22
N GLY A 199 -1.15 -17.23 -0.97
CA GLY A 199 -1.14 -18.61 -0.51
C GLY A 199 -2.36 -19.44 -0.92
N GLU A 200 -3.53 -18.79 -1.07
CA GLU A 200 -4.76 -19.42 -1.57
C GLU A 200 -4.61 -19.92 -3.02
N ASP A 201 -3.91 -19.16 -3.86
CA ASP A 201 -3.70 -19.54 -5.26
C ASP A 201 -2.76 -20.76 -5.34
N PHE A 202 -1.77 -20.83 -4.45
CA PHE A 202 -0.91 -22.01 -4.30
C PHE A 202 -1.68 -23.24 -3.78
N THR A 203 -2.63 -23.06 -2.87
CA THR A 203 -3.53 -24.14 -2.42
C THR A 203 -4.38 -24.65 -3.58
N LYS A 204 -4.92 -23.73 -4.40
CA LYS A 204 -5.73 -24.08 -5.57
C LYS A 204 -4.97 -24.91 -6.59
N VAL A 205 -3.68 -24.67 -6.79
CA VAL A 205 -2.85 -25.52 -7.68
C VAL A 205 -2.89 -26.99 -7.23
N ILE A 206 -2.79 -27.25 -5.91
CA ILE A 206 -2.89 -28.63 -5.38
C ILE A 206 -4.27 -29.23 -5.60
N GLU A 207 -5.33 -28.43 -5.42
CA GLU A 207 -6.71 -28.88 -5.72
C GLU A 207 -6.85 -29.27 -7.20
N ASP A 208 -6.37 -28.41 -8.10
CA ASP A 208 -6.47 -28.64 -9.53
C ASP A 208 -5.69 -29.90 -9.92
N MET A 209 -4.46 -30.10 -9.40
CA MET A 209 -3.67 -31.33 -9.57
C MET A 209 -4.39 -32.57 -9.02
N PHE A 210 -5.10 -32.45 -7.89
CA PHE A 210 -5.90 -33.54 -7.34
C PHE A 210 -7.03 -33.94 -8.30
N PHE A 211 -7.77 -32.98 -8.84
CA PHE A 211 -8.84 -33.27 -9.80
C PHE A 211 -8.30 -33.79 -11.13
N ASP A 212 -7.18 -33.25 -11.63
CA ASP A 212 -6.56 -33.71 -12.87
C ASP A 212 -6.10 -35.18 -12.79
N LYS A 213 -5.60 -35.59 -11.62
CA LYS A 213 -5.23 -36.99 -11.38
C LYS A 213 -6.44 -37.91 -11.20
N ASN A 214 -7.55 -37.37 -10.70
CA ASN A 214 -8.77 -38.11 -10.39
C ASN A 214 -9.93 -37.68 -11.31
N ILE A 215 -9.72 -37.81 -12.63
CA ILE A 215 -10.65 -37.38 -13.68
C ILE A 215 -12.05 -37.99 -13.60
N GLN A 216 -12.20 -39.11 -12.87
CA GLN A 216 -13.50 -39.73 -12.59
C GLN A 216 -14.35 -38.90 -11.63
N ILE A 217 -13.78 -37.96 -10.88
CA ILE A 217 -14.48 -37.09 -9.95
C ILE A 217 -14.99 -35.86 -10.71
N ASP A 218 -16.28 -35.78 -10.88
CA ASP A 218 -16.92 -34.61 -11.46
C ASP A 218 -17.12 -33.51 -10.40
N LYS A 219 -16.20 -32.52 -10.39
CA LYS A 219 -16.21 -31.39 -9.45
C LYS A 219 -17.57 -30.69 -9.37
N SER A 220 -18.34 -30.64 -10.48
CA SER A 220 -19.64 -29.95 -10.52
C SER A 220 -20.75 -30.69 -9.77
N LYS A 221 -20.57 -31.98 -9.49
CA LYS A 221 -21.50 -32.81 -8.75
C LYS A 221 -21.20 -32.92 -7.27
N LEU A 222 -20.02 -32.46 -6.84
CA LEU A 222 -19.63 -32.52 -5.44
C LEU A 222 -20.44 -31.53 -4.59
N SER A 223 -20.77 -31.96 -3.37
CA SER A 223 -21.33 -31.05 -2.40
C SER A 223 -20.36 -29.94 -2.04
N TYR A 224 -20.88 -28.77 -1.67
CA TYR A 224 -20.05 -27.67 -1.21
C TYR A 224 -19.20 -28.07 0.02
N ARG A 225 -19.73 -28.93 0.89
CA ARG A 225 -19.00 -29.50 2.03
C ARG A 225 -17.79 -30.34 1.59
N THR A 226 -17.98 -31.20 0.58
CA THR A 226 -16.90 -32.03 0.03
C THR A 226 -15.81 -31.14 -0.58
N LEU A 227 -16.19 -30.10 -1.35
CA LEU A 227 -15.24 -29.14 -1.92
C LEU A 227 -14.43 -28.41 -0.84
N ARG A 228 -15.07 -27.98 0.24
CA ARG A 228 -14.36 -27.36 1.38
C ARG A 228 -13.42 -28.32 2.09
N HIS A 229 -13.80 -29.58 2.22
CA HIS A 229 -12.92 -30.61 2.78
C HIS A 229 -11.68 -30.84 1.89
N ILE A 230 -11.86 -30.93 0.57
CA ILE A 230 -10.76 -31.05 -0.39
C ILE A 230 -9.84 -29.82 -0.27
N HIS A 231 -10.39 -28.61 -0.21
CA HIS A 231 -9.63 -27.38 -0.01
C HIS A 231 -8.79 -27.41 1.28
N LYS A 232 -9.38 -27.79 2.42
CA LYS A 232 -8.65 -27.94 3.69
C LYS A 232 -7.50 -28.93 3.56
N GLN A 233 -7.72 -30.08 2.91
CA GLN A 233 -6.70 -31.10 2.73
C GLN A 233 -5.57 -30.60 1.78
N ALA A 234 -5.91 -29.82 0.76
CA ALA A 234 -4.92 -29.17 -0.11
C ALA A 234 -4.10 -28.11 0.65
N GLU A 235 -4.72 -27.31 1.52
CA GLU A 235 -4.02 -26.38 2.39
C GLU A 235 -3.04 -27.08 3.32
N LEU A 236 -3.48 -28.17 3.99
CA LEU A 236 -2.62 -28.98 4.85
C LEU A 236 -1.46 -29.63 4.06
N CYS A 237 -1.74 -30.12 2.85
CA CYS A 237 -0.73 -30.65 1.95
C CYS A 237 0.32 -29.58 1.59
N LYS A 238 -0.11 -28.34 1.28
CA LYS A 238 0.77 -27.19 1.04
C LYS A 238 1.65 -26.89 2.26
N ILE A 239 1.06 -26.83 3.45
CA ILE A 239 1.78 -26.55 4.70
C ILE A 239 2.85 -27.62 4.94
N GLY A 240 2.58 -28.90 4.62
CA GLY A 240 3.54 -29.99 4.73
C GLY A 240 4.82 -29.82 3.89
N PHE A 241 4.83 -28.92 2.88
CA PHE A 241 6.01 -28.59 2.10
C PHE A 241 6.90 -27.49 2.71
N ALA A 242 6.53 -26.94 3.87
CA ALA A 242 7.41 -25.98 4.55
C ALA A 242 8.75 -26.63 4.94
N ASP A 243 8.70 -27.90 5.41
CA ASP A 243 9.86 -28.64 5.90
C ASP A 243 10.10 -29.96 5.16
N GLY A 244 9.21 -30.34 4.23
CA GLY A 244 9.24 -31.63 3.53
C GLY A 244 9.40 -31.52 2.01
N ASN A 245 9.99 -32.58 1.41
CA ASN A 245 10.09 -32.74 -0.05
C ASN A 245 8.92 -33.54 -0.64
N SER A 246 8.03 -34.05 0.18
CA SER A 246 6.80 -34.74 -0.22
C SER A 246 5.70 -34.47 0.78
N SER A 247 4.49 -34.40 0.31
CA SER A 247 3.31 -34.27 1.13
C SER A 247 2.15 -35.07 0.53
N LYS A 248 1.13 -35.33 1.32
CA LYS A 248 -0.06 -36.04 0.85
C LYS A 248 -1.32 -35.40 1.40
N MET A 249 -2.38 -35.46 0.62
CA MET A 249 -3.73 -35.21 1.08
C MET A 249 -4.56 -36.48 1.01
N SER A 250 -5.56 -36.56 1.87
CA SER A 250 -6.48 -37.69 1.94
C SER A 250 -7.90 -37.17 2.07
N CYS A 251 -8.72 -37.47 1.10
CA CYS A 251 -10.09 -36.94 1.00
C CYS A 251 -11.10 -38.08 0.93
N ASN A 252 -12.20 -37.95 1.66
CA ASN A 252 -13.36 -38.81 1.45
C ASN A 252 -14.29 -38.14 0.43
N VAL A 253 -14.48 -38.80 -0.71
CA VAL A 253 -15.36 -38.34 -1.80
C VAL A 253 -16.37 -39.41 -2.06
N ASP A 254 -17.64 -39.14 -1.82
CA ASP A 254 -18.77 -40.06 -2.02
C ASP A 254 -18.63 -41.43 -1.29
N GLY A 255 -17.93 -41.42 -0.14
CA GLY A 255 -17.70 -42.62 0.68
C GLY A 255 -16.38 -43.36 0.34
N GLU A 256 -15.68 -42.96 -0.69
CA GLU A 256 -14.35 -43.49 -1.04
C GLU A 256 -13.23 -42.59 -0.49
N GLN A 257 -12.26 -43.24 0.17
CA GLN A 257 -11.04 -42.56 0.65
C GLN A 257 -10.03 -42.49 -0.48
N ILE A 258 -9.73 -41.27 -0.93
CA ILE A 258 -8.80 -41.01 -2.02
C ILE A 258 -7.54 -40.38 -1.46
N GLU A 259 -6.40 -41.06 -1.68
CA GLU A 259 -5.09 -40.51 -1.33
C GLU A 259 -4.41 -39.90 -2.56
N PHE A 260 -3.83 -38.72 -2.38
CA PHE A 260 -3.05 -38.02 -3.38
C PHE A 260 -1.71 -37.61 -2.78
N ALA A 261 -0.65 -38.28 -3.22
CA ALA A 261 0.72 -37.95 -2.84
C ALA A 261 1.34 -37.04 -3.91
N LEU A 262 2.09 -36.04 -3.44
CA LEU A 262 2.71 -35.00 -4.25
C LEU A 262 4.15 -34.79 -3.81
N THR A 263 5.07 -34.64 -4.78
CA THR A 263 6.46 -34.24 -4.51
C THR A 263 6.62 -32.73 -4.66
N LEU A 264 7.62 -32.17 -3.98
CA LEU A 264 7.92 -30.75 -4.04
C LEU A 264 8.26 -30.29 -5.46
N GLU A 265 8.99 -31.14 -6.24
CA GLU A 265 9.35 -30.82 -7.63
C GLU A 265 8.12 -30.73 -8.53
N ALA A 266 7.17 -31.67 -8.39
CA ALA A 266 5.93 -31.66 -9.16
C ALA A 266 5.06 -30.46 -8.80
N TYR A 267 5.02 -30.11 -7.52
CA TYR A 267 4.29 -28.94 -7.05
C TYR A 267 4.94 -27.63 -7.52
N GLU A 268 6.26 -27.48 -7.39
CA GLU A 268 7.00 -26.31 -7.91
C GLU A 268 6.76 -26.13 -9.41
N ALA A 269 6.81 -27.21 -10.18
CA ALA A 269 6.56 -27.19 -11.62
C ALA A 269 5.13 -26.73 -11.95
N ALA A 270 4.14 -27.22 -11.21
CA ALA A 270 2.74 -26.81 -11.39
C ALA A 270 2.51 -25.33 -11.00
N CYS A 271 3.31 -24.77 -10.08
CA CYS A 271 3.24 -23.36 -9.67
C CYS A 271 4.01 -22.42 -10.61
N SER A 272 4.58 -22.89 -11.72
CA SER A 272 5.41 -22.07 -12.63
C SER A 272 4.76 -20.76 -13.05
N ASP A 273 3.48 -20.79 -13.39
CA ASP A 273 2.74 -19.59 -13.83
C ASP A 273 2.58 -18.56 -12.72
N LEU A 274 2.38 -19.01 -11.46
CA LEU A 274 2.32 -18.12 -10.31
C LEU A 274 3.69 -17.46 -10.06
N LEU A 275 4.78 -18.25 -10.18
CA LEU A 275 6.14 -17.72 -10.04
C LEU A 275 6.49 -16.70 -11.15
N GLU A 276 6.04 -16.92 -12.39
CA GLU A 276 6.22 -15.95 -13.48
C GLU A 276 5.44 -14.66 -13.21
N LYS A 277 4.19 -14.73 -12.71
CA LYS A 277 3.40 -13.56 -12.34
C LYS A 277 4.10 -12.70 -11.31
N MET A 278 4.77 -13.29 -10.31
CA MET A 278 5.51 -12.55 -9.28
C MET A 278 6.68 -11.73 -9.84
N LYS A 279 7.28 -12.12 -10.96
CA LYS A 279 8.41 -11.38 -11.56
C LYS A 279 8.02 -9.98 -12.02
N THR A 280 6.75 -9.77 -12.41
CA THR A 280 6.30 -8.46 -12.88
C THR A 280 6.31 -7.39 -11.79
N PRO A 281 5.70 -7.59 -10.61
CA PRO A 281 5.83 -6.65 -9.50
C PRO A 281 7.29 -6.43 -9.07
N ILE A 282 8.11 -7.48 -8.99
CA ILE A 282 9.53 -7.38 -8.63
C ILE A 282 10.27 -6.44 -9.60
N LYS A 283 10.13 -6.65 -10.91
CA LYS A 283 10.77 -5.82 -11.92
C LYS A 283 10.29 -4.37 -11.85
N ARG A 284 8.97 -4.18 -11.66
CA ARG A 284 8.35 -2.86 -11.56
C ARG A 284 8.90 -2.09 -10.36
N THR A 285 8.94 -2.71 -9.18
CA THR A 285 9.45 -2.07 -7.96
C THR A 285 10.92 -1.66 -8.10
N LEU A 286 11.77 -2.53 -8.66
CA LEU A 286 13.18 -2.20 -8.92
C LEU A 286 13.32 -1.05 -9.92
N SER A 287 12.51 -1.05 -10.98
CA SER A 287 12.53 0.01 -12.01
C SER A 287 12.07 1.35 -11.42
N ASP A 288 10.96 1.34 -10.68
CA ASP A 288 10.37 2.55 -10.09
C ASP A 288 11.29 3.17 -9.02
N ALA A 289 12.00 2.33 -8.25
CA ALA A 289 13.00 2.80 -7.28
C ALA A 289 14.33 3.22 -7.91
N HIS A 290 14.54 2.99 -9.22
CA HIS A 290 15.82 3.14 -9.91
C HIS A 290 16.98 2.36 -9.26
N ILE A 291 16.68 1.20 -8.64
CA ILE A 291 17.62 0.35 -7.91
C ILE A 291 17.87 -0.95 -8.70
N LYS A 292 19.13 -1.38 -8.75
CA LYS A 292 19.50 -2.68 -9.33
C LYS A 292 19.52 -3.76 -8.27
N VAL A 293 19.27 -5.01 -8.67
CA VAL A 293 19.31 -6.17 -7.77
C VAL A 293 20.57 -6.22 -6.89
N LYS A 294 21.72 -5.84 -7.44
CA LYS A 294 23.01 -5.82 -6.72
C LYS A 294 23.12 -4.77 -5.62
N ASP A 295 22.26 -3.77 -5.65
CA ASP A 295 22.27 -2.64 -4.72
C ASP A 295 21.32 -2.88 -3.54
N ILE A 296 20.65 -4.04 -3.49
CA ILE A 296 19.84 -4.51 -2.37
C ILE A 296 20.75 -5.19 -1.35
N ASP A 297 20.80 -4.66 -0.14
CA ASP A 297 21.62 -5.20 0.95
C ASP A 297 20.97 -6.43 1.59
N LYS A 298 19.65 -6.42 1.74
CA LYS A 298 18.89 -7.51 2.35
C LYS A 298 17.55 -7.73 1.68
N VAL A 299 17.15 -8.98 1.59
CA VAL A 299 15.80 -9.41 1.19
C VAL A 299 15.11 -10.01 2.40
N VAL A 300 13.99 -9.42 2.79
CA VAL A 300 13.17 -9.83 3.93
C VAL A 300 11.94 -10.55 3.42
N LEU A 301 11.64 -11.72 3.98
CA LEU A 301 10.43 -12.47 3.66
C LEU A 301 9.38 -12.27 4.74
N ILE A 302 8.18 -11.90 4.35
CA ILE A 302 7.00 -11.83 5.21
C ILE A 302 5.81 -12.54 4.56
N GLY A 303 4.82 -12.91 5.38
CA GLY A 303 3.67 -13.69 4.97
C GLY A 303 3.92 -15.20 4.96
N GLY A 304 2.92 -15.97 5.40
CA GLY A 304 3.03 -17.41 5.64
C GLY A 304 3.39 -18.24 4.42
N ALA A 305 3.01 -17.80 3.21
CA ALA A 305 3.32 -18.54 1.98
C ALA A 305 4.82 -18.47 1.60
N THR A 306 5.60 -17.54 2.16
CA THR A 306 7.06 -17.50 2.01
C THR A 306 7.78 -18.66 2.72
N LYS A 307 7.09 -19.40 3.57
CA LYS A 307 7.62 -20.62 4.21
C LYS A 307 7.82 -21.77 3.23
N LEU A 308 7.16 -21.73 2.05
CA LEU A 308 7.38 -22.70 0.99
C LEU A 308 8.84 -22.65 0.52
N SER A 309 9.54 -23.77 0.59
CA SER A 309 10.98 -23.84 0.31
C SER A 309 11.35 -23.43 -1.12
N PHE A 310 10.50 -23.70 -2.11
CA PHE A 310 10.74 -23.27 -3.49
C PHE A 310 10.53 -21.75 -3.68
N ILE A 311 9.67 -21.08 -2.87
CA ILE A 311 9.57 -19.63 -2.86
C ILE A 311 10.87 -19.01 -2.37
N ARG A 312 11.43 -19.51 -1.26
CA ARG A 312 12.74 -19.05 -0.77
C ARG A 312 13.85 -19.23 -1.80
N ARG A 313 13.86 -20.39 -2.51
CA ARG A 313 14.80 -20.65 -3.60
C ARG A 313 14.58 -19.71 -4.79
N PHE A 314 13.32 -19.44 -5.17
CA PHE A 314 12.97 -18.51 -6.23
C PHE A 314 13.49 -17.10 -5.94
N VAL A 315 13.24 -16.59 -4.75
CA VAL A 315 13.72 -15.27 -4.30
C VAL A 315 15.27 -15.27 -4.26
N GLY A 316 15.89 -16.28 -3.65
CA GLY A 316 17.34 -16.38 -3.58
C GLY A 316 18.03 -16.44 -4.96
N LYS A 317 17.40 -17.07 -5.97
CA LYS A 317 17.89 -17.07 -7.35
C LYS A 317 17.82 -15.71 -8.01
N ILE A 318 16.73 -14.94 -7.79
CA ILE A 318 16.57 -13.59 -8.36
C ILE A 318 17.57 -12.63 -7.76
N PHE A 319 17.67 -12.58 -6.44
CA PHE A 319 18.49 -11.60 -5.72
C PHE A 319 19.93 -12.06 -5.47
N ARG A 320 20.28 -13.31 -5.78
CA ARG A 320 21.61 -13.91 -5.56
C ARG A 320 22.08 -13.80 -4.11
N SER A 321 21.17 -13.78 -3.19
CA SER A 321 21.38 -13.71 -1.74
C SER A 321 20.37 -14.59 -1.02
N LEU A 322 20.73 -15.06 0.17
CA LEU A 322 19.78 -15.78 1.03
C LEU A 322 18.84 -14.76 1.67
N PRO A 323 17.53 -14.94 1.55
CA PRO A 323 16.58 -14.06 2.23
C PRO A 323 16.75 -14.13 3.76
N ASP A 324 16.58 -12.99 4.42
CA ASP A 324 16.58 -12.92 5.89
C ASP A 324 15.25 -13.44 6.45
N THR A 325 15.36 -14.39 7.38
CA THR A 325 14.23 -15.03 8.07
C THR A 325 14.44 -15.02 9.60
N SER A 326 15.21 -14.04 10.10
CA SER A 326 15.51 -13.92 11.54
C SER A 326 14.27 -13.64 12.40
N ILE A 327 13.25 -13.02 11.82
CA ILE A 327 11.93 -12.86 12.41
C ILE A 327 10.96 -13.84 11.75
N ASN A 328 10.03 -14.40 12.53
CA ASN A 328 8.97 -15.23 11.98
C ASN A 328 8.15 -14.44 10.94
N PRO A 329 8.09 -14.89 9.68
CA PRO A 329 7.36 -14.17 8.62
C PRO A 329 5.89 -13.90 8.91
N ASP A 330 5.25 -14.71 9.76
CA ASP A 330 3.86 -14.50 10.17
C ASP A 330 3.70 -13.38 11.21
N GLU A 331 4.74 -13.08 11.99
CA GLU A 331 4.66 -12.20 13.16
C GLU A 331 5.24 -10.79 12.91
N ALA A 332 6.12 -10.67 11.93
CA ALA A 332 6.88 -9.45 11.67
C ALA A 332 6.00 -8.19 11.53
N VAL A 333 4.88 -8.32 10.84
CA VAL A 333 3.95 -7.20 10.59
C VAL A 333 3.26 -6.74 11.89
N ALA A 334 2.74 -7.67 12.68
CA ALA A 334 2.08 -7.35 13.95
C ALA A 334 3.06 -6.73 14.96
N LEU A 335 4.29 -7.28 15.05
CA LEU A 335 5.35 -6.74 15.91
C LEU A 335 5.72 -5.31 15.50
N GLY A 336 5.89 -5.06 14.19
CA GLY A 336 6.19 -3.71 13.68
C GLY A 336 5.04 -2.72 13.91
N ALA A 337 3.79 -3.15 13.77
CA ALA A 337 2.62 -2.35 14.09
C ALA A 337 2.56 -1.98 15.58
N ALA A 338 2.93 -2.92 16.47
CA ALA A 338 3.01 -2.64 17.92
C ALA A 338 4.12 -1.63 18.26
N ILE A 339 5.30 -1.75 17.63
CA ILE A 339 6.38 -0.77 17.77
C ILE A 339 5.91 0.61 17.31
N GLN A 340 5.19 0.70 16.19
CA GLN A 340 4.64 1.97 15.70
C GLN A 340 3.64 2.58 16.70
N GLY A 341 2.83 1.77 17.37
CA GLY A 341 1.94 2.22 18.46
C GLY A 341 2.73 2.82 19.61
N ALA A 342 3.78 2.14 20.05
CA ALA A 342 4.63 2.58 21.15
C ALA A 342 5.45 3.85 20.82
N MET A 343 5.87 4.03 19.54
CA MET A 343 6.50 5.28 19.07
C MET A 343 5.54 6.48 19.26
N LYS A 344 4.25 6.27 18.99
CA LYS A 344 3.25 7.32 19.19
C LYS A 344 3.07 7.68 20.67
N GLU A 345 3.12 6.71 21.56
CA GLU A 345 3.08 6.93 23.01
C GLU A 345 4.38 7.58 23.55
N ARG A 346 5.38 7.85 22.68
CA ARG A 346 6.72 8.37 23.04
C ARG A 346 7.41 7.52 24.09
N ASN A 347 7.35 6.21 23.92
CA ASN A 347 8.02 5.28 24.80
C ASN A 347 9.54 5.49 24.76
N GLU A 348 10.16 5.80 25.90
CA GLU A 348 11.60 6.12 26.03
C GLU A 348 12.54 4.97 25.59
N ALA A 349 12.01 3.73 25.52
CA ALA A 349 12.77 2.56 25.07
C ALA A 349 12.95 2.51 23.54
N ILE A 350 12.28 3.39 22.78
CA ILE A 350 12.30 3.36 21.31
C ILE A 350 12.99 4.61 20.79
N ARG A 351 13.98 4.42 19.90
CA ARG A 351 14.53 5.53 19.10
C ARG A 351 13.44 6.10 18.19
N GLU A 352 13.35 7.41 18.14
CA GLU A 352 12.42 8.08 17.22
C GLU A 352 12.81 7.76 15.79
N VAL A 353 11.92 7.08 15.06
CA VAL A 353 12.10 6.72 13.65
C VAL A 353 11.11 7.51 12.82
N VAL A 354 11.61 8.24 11.84
CA VAL A 354 10.79 8.94 10.87
C VAL A 354 10.41 7.96 9.77
N LEU A 355 9.11 7.80 9.55
CA LEU A 355 8.56 6.93 8.52
C LEU A 355 7.99 7.76 7.39
N THR A 356 8.44 7.51 6.20
CA THR A 356 7.78 8.01 4.99
C THR A 356 7.07 6.85 4.28
N ASP A 357 5.93 7.14 3.70
CA ASP A 357 5.18 6.22 2.85
C ASP A 357 5.03 6.84 1.46
N VAL A 358 4.51 6.11 0.50
CA VAL A 358 4.36 6.58 -0.88
C VAL A 358 2.92 6.45 -1.37
N CYS A 359 2.55 7.26 -2.34
CA CYS A 359 1.29 7.12 -3.06
C CYS A 359 1.33 5.83 -3.89
N PRO A 360 0.48 4.83 -3.63
CA PRO A 360 0.61 3.51 -4.28
C PRO A 360 0.17 3.51 -5.74
N PHE A 361 -0.64 4.50 -6.16
CA PHE A 361 -1.18 4.65 -7.51
C PHE A 361 -1.08 6.07 -8.00
N THR A 362 -0.90 6.25 -9.30
CA THR A 362 -0.91 7.57 -9.92
C THR A 362 -2.29 8.21 -9.79
N LEU A 363 -2.31 9.45 -9.34
CA LEU A 363 -3.49 10.31 -9.26
C LEU A 363 -3.39 11.38 -10.35
N GLY A 364 -4.49 11.65 -11.05
CA GLY A 364 -4.48 12.61 -12.13
C GLY A 364 -5.87 12.93 -12.66
N THR A 365 -5.91 13.54 -13.84
CA THR A 365 -7.14 14.01 -14.46
C THR A 365 -7.23 13.61 -15.93
N GLU A 366 -8.44 13.74 -16.51
CA GLU A 366 -8.63 13.59 -17.94
C GLU A 366 -8.29 14.89 -18.67
N VAL A 367 -7.54 14.75 -19.76
CA VAL A 367 -7.17 15.86 -20.63
C VAL A 367 -7.46 15.55 -22.09
N VAL A 368 -7.45 16.62 -22.89
CA VAL A 368 -7.46 16.57 -24.33
C VAL A 368 -6.05 16.85 -24.82
N VAL A 369 -5.50 16.00 -25.70
CA VAL A 369 -4.18 16.20 -26.30
C VAL A 369 -4.33 16.58 -27.76
N GLU A 370 -3.44 17.43 -28.26
CA GLU A 370 -3.34 17.75 -29.66
C GLU A 370 -2.53 16.63 -30.37
N LYS A 371 -3.11 16.00 -31.38
CA LYS A 371 -2.55 14.88 -32.11
C LYS A 371 -1.87 15.32 -33.42
N ASP A 372 -2.48 16.28 -34.08
CA ASP A 372 -2.01 16.96 -35.29
C ASP A 372 -2.49 18.42 -35.25
N GLU A 373 -1.99 19.29 -36.15
CA GLU A 373 -2.43 20.71 -36.19
C GLU A 373 -3.97 20.81 -36.14
N ASN A 374 -4.48 21.34 -35.03
CA ASN A 374 -5.92 21.51 -34.75
C ASN A 374 -6.76 20.22 -34.62
N VAL A 375 -6.15 19.03 -34.48
CA VAL A 375 -6.85 17.77 -34.22
C VAL A 375 -6.69 17.39 -32.74
N TYR A 376 -7.77 17.50 -31.99
CA TYR A 376 -7.78 17.23 -30.55
C TYR A 376 -8.41 15.86 -30.26
N GLU A 377 -7.73 15.04 -29.47
CA GLU A 377 -8.22 13.75 -28.96
C GLU A 377 -8.42 13.83 -27.45
N GLY A 378 -9.67 13.60 -26.99
CA GLY A 378 -9.99 13.54 -25.55
C GLY A 378 -9.77 12.15 -24.96
N GLY A 379 -9.96 12.05 -23.64
CA GLY A 379 -9.90 10.78 -22.93
C GLY A 379 -8.48 10.34 -22.53
N HIS A 380 -7.50 11.23 -22.62
CA HIS A 380 -6.15 10.95 -22.15
C HIS A 380 -6.03 11.22 -20.64
N PHE A 381 -5.20 10.43 -19.98
CA PHE A 381 -4.89 10.59 -18.56
C PHE A 381 -3.65 11.48 -18.38
N CYS A 382 -3.78 12.53 -17.59
CA CYS A 382 -2.69 13.42 -17.19
C CYS A 382 -2.34 13.14 -15.73
N PRO A 383 -1.15 12.56 -15.43
CA PRO A 383 -0.67 12.37 -14.07
C PRO A 383 -0.44 13.69 -13.36
N ILE A 384 -0.82 13.79 -12.07
CA ILE A 384 -0.55 14.95 -11.21
C ILE A 384 0.31 14.54 -10.00
N ILE A 385 -0.07 13.46 -9.30
CA ILE A 385 0.79 12.81 -8.32
C ILE A 385 1.08 11.41 -8.86
N GLU A 386 2.32 11.15 -9.23
CA GLU A 386 2.72 9.84 -9.74
C GLU A 386 2.80 8.81 -8.60
N ARG A 387 2.58 7.53 -8.92
CA ARG A 387 2.83 6.44 -7.96
C ARG A 387 4.25 6.52 -7.43
N ASN A 388 4.45 6.04 -6.23
CA ASN A 388 5.72 6.09 -5.50
C ASN A 388 6.21 7.51 -5.16
N THR A 389 5.38 8.55 -5.35
CA THR A 389 5.65 9.87 -4.76
C THR A 389 5.54 9.78 -3.25
N THR A 390 6.58 10.20 -2.53
CA THR A 390 6.59 10.26 -1.05
C THR A 390 5.43 11.13 -0.55
N ILE A 391 4.70 10.65 0.44
CA ILE A 391 3.56 11.33 1.05
C ILE A 391 3.87 11.81 2.47
N PRO A 392 3.32 12.96 2.93
CA PRO A 392 2.31 13.78 2.25
C PRO A 392 2.88 14.56 1.06
N ALA A 393 2.09 14.73 0.00
CA ALA A 393 2.50 15.40 -1.22
C ALA A 393 1.44 16.39 -1.73
N SER A 394 1.90 17.47 -2.35
CA SER A 394 1.04 18.39 -3.11
C SER A 394 1.67 18.68 -4.47
N ARG A 395 0.86 18.57 -5.54
CA ARG A 395 1.29 18.80 -6.92
C ARG A 395 0.21 19.57 -7.67
N THR A 396 0.62 20.41 -8.59
CA THR A 396 -0.27 21.27 -9.38
C THR A 396 0.02 21.06 -10.86
N GLU A 397 -1.03 20.90 -11.66
CA GLU A 397 -0.97 20.89 -13.12
C GLU A 397 -1.85 21.99 -13.67
N ARG A 398 -1.36 22.69 -14.72
CA ARG A 398 -2.10 23.77 -15.38
C ARG A 398 -2.79 23.27 -16.61
N LEU A 399 -4.10 23.48 -16.67
CA LEU A 399 -4.96 23.09 -17.79
C LEU A 399 -5.57 24.31 -18.44
N TYR A 400 -5.71 24.26 -19.77
CA TYR A 400 -6.22 25.34 -20.60
C TYR A 400 -7.56 24.99 -21.25
N THR A 401 -8.35 26.04 -21.57
CA THR A 401 -9.54 25.88 -22.41
C THR A 401 -9.14 25.47 -23.83
N ILE A 402 -9.92 24.58 -24.43
CA ILE A 402 -9.66 24.03 -25.78
C ILE A 402 -10.62 24.55 -26.86
N ARG A 403 -11.60 25.38 -26.47
CA ARG A 403 -12.61 25.94 -27.38
C ARG A 403 -12.85 27.41 -27.07
N ASP A 404 -13.13 28.18 -28.13
CA ASP A 404 -13.53 29.56 -27.99
C ASP A 404 -14.79 29.68 -27.14
N ASN A 405 -14.78 30.66 -26.23
CA ASN A 405 -15.88 30.93 -25.32
C ASN A 405 -16.33 29.75 -24.46
N GLN A 406 -15.41 28.81 -24.15
CA GLN A 406 -15.67 27.73 -23.21
C GLN A 406 -15.89 28.31 -21.80
N THR A 407 -17.05 28.04 -21.21
CA THR A 407 -17.45 28.60 -19.90
C THR A 407 -17.46 27.59 -18.78
N LYS A 408 -17.24 26.30 -19.07
CA LYS A 408 -17.25 25.23 -18.09
C LYS A 408 -16.09 24.27 -18.32
N LEU A 409 -15.42 23.90 -17.25
CA LEU A 409 -14.43 22.84 -17.20
C LEU A 409 -14.92 21.75 -16.23
N ASN A 410 -14.84 20.50 -16.66
CA ASN A 410 -15.21 19.35 -15.85
C ASN A 410 -13.95 18.54 -15.57
N ILE A 411 -13.39 18.71 -14.39
CA ILE A 411 -12.18 18.05 -13.94
C ILE A 411 -12.55 16.69 -13.33
N LYS A 412 -12.20 15.61 -14.01
CA LYS A 412 -12.36 14.25 -13.47
C LYS A 412 -11.15 13.91 -12.60
N ILE A 413 -11.39 13.41 -11.41
CA ILE A 413 -10.36 12.97 -10.47
C ILE A 413 -10.22 11.46 -10.63
N LEU A 414 -9.06 11.02 -11.08
CA LEU A 414 -8.81 9.65 -11.52
C LEU A 414 -7.63 9.04 -10.76
N GLN A 415 -7.68 7.72 -10.55
CA GLN A 415 -6.60 6.92 -9.98
C GLN A 415 -6.28 5.74 -10.91
N GLY A 416 -5.03 5.53 -11.28
CA GLY A 416 -4.59 4.39 -12.07
C GLY A 416 -3.40 4.69 -12.97
N GLU A 417 -3.01 3.69 -13.77
CA GLU A 417 -1.78 3.68 -14.57
C GLU A 417 -2.05 3.65 -16.08
N SER A 418 -3.31 3.63 -16.49
CA SER A 418 -3.66 3.62 -17.91
C SER A 418 -3.52 5.01 -18.51
N ARG A 419 -2.93 5.09 -19.71
CA ARG A 419 -2.88 6.33 -20.48
C ARG A 419 -4.26 6.86 -20.91
N PHE A 420 -5.30 6.01 -20.85
CA PHE A 420 -6.68 6.39 -21.16
C PHE A 420 -7.48 6.56 -19.87
N ALA A 421 -8.15 7.70 -19.76
CA ALA A 421 -8.92 8.09 -18.57
C ALA A 421 -10.02 7.08 -18.20
N GLU A 422 -10.69 6.49 -19.20
CA GLU A 422 -11.78 5.53 -19.02
C GLU A 422 -11.36 4.22 -18.34
N ASN A 423 -10.08 3.85 -18.45
CA ASN A 423 -9.53 2.64 -17.85
C ASN A 423 -8.98 2.86 -16.44
N ASN A 424 -9.08 4.09 -15.92
CA ASN A 424 -8.67 4.45 -14.57
C ASN A 424 -9.89 4.60 -13.66
N LEU A 425 -9.70 4.39 -12.36
CA LEU A 425 -10.75 4.50 -11.36
C LEU A 425 -11.18 5.96 -11.19
N LEU A 426 -12.47 6.24 -11.37
CA LEU A 426 -13.03 7.56 -11.14
C LEU A 426 -13.29 7.77 -9.64
N LEU A 427 -12.58 8.70 -9.01
CA LEU A 427 -12.73 9.07 -7.60
C LEU A 427 -13.73 10.22 -7.39
N GLY A 428 -13.86 11.12 -8.37
CA GLY A 428 -14.75 12.27 -8.25
C GLY A 428 -14.72 13.20 -9.47
N LYS A 429 -15.53 14.29 -9.42
CA LYS A 429 -15.60 15.31 -10.47
C LYS A 429 -15.77 16.69 -9.85
N ILE A 430 -15.04 17.68 -10.38
CA ILE A 430 -15.21 19.09 -10.03
C ILE A 430 -15.60 19.86 -11.30
N GLU A 431 -16.76 20.50 -11.29
CA GLU A 431 -17.16 21.43 -12.34
C GLU A 431 -16.82 22.86 -11.90
N VAL A 432 -16.08 23.61 -12.71
CA VAL A 432 -15.77 25.01 -12.51
C VAL A 432 -16.27 25.84 -13.69
N SER A 433 -16.74 27.06 -13.42
CA SER A 433 -17.14 28.01 -14.44
C SER A 433 -15.99 28.99 -14.68
N VAL A 434 -15.60 29.17 -15.94
CA VAL A 434 -14.51 30.07 -16.33
C VAL A 434 -15.05 31.23 -17.20
N PRO A 435 -14.37 32.39 -17.21
CA PRO A 435 -14.69 33.48 -18.11
C PRO A 435 -14.65 33.06 -19.59
N LYS A 436 -15.38 33.79 -20.42
CA LYS A 436 -15.31 33.59 -21.89
C LYS A 436 -14.02 34.18 -22.42
N ALA A 437 -13.22 33.36 -23.08
CA ALA A 437 -11.99 33.75 -23.77
C ALA A 437 -11.79 32.90 -25.03
N PRO A 438 -10.89 33.28 -25.94
CA PRO A 438 -10.40 32.38 -26.99
C PRO A 438 -9.83 31.11 -26.45
N ALA A 439 -9.78 30.05 -27.27
CA ALA A 439 -9.18 28.79 -26.92
C ALA A 439 -7.70 28.98 -26.50
N GLY A 440 -7.31 28.36 -25.39
CA GLY A 440 -5.93 28.43 -24.85
C GLY A 440 -5.62 29.66 -23.98
N GLU A 441 -6.48 30.69 -23.93
CA GLU A 441 -6.23 31.90 -23.14
C GLU A 441 -6.70 31.78 -21.69
N GLU A 442 -7.73 31.01 -21.41
CA GLU A 442 -8.20 30.81 -20.05
C GLU A 442 -7.58 29.52 -19.47
N ALA A 443 -7.10 29.60 -18.24
CA ALA A 443 -6.40 28.51 -17.57
C ALA A 443 -6.90 28.27 -16.14
N VAL A 444 -6.77 27.03 -15.70
CA VAL A 444 -7.00 26.61 -14.31
C VAL A 444 -5.79 25.83 -13.79
N ASP A 445 -5.39 26.11 -12.56
CA ASP A 445 -4.44 25.29 -11.83
C ASP A 445 -5.21 24.23 -11.03
N VAL A 446 -4.90 22.96 -11.28
CA VAL A 446 -5.49 21.82 -10.59
C VAL A 446 -4.46 21.27 -9.61
N THR A 447 -4.68 21.49 -8.32
CA THR A 447 -3.77 21.08 -7.25
C THR A 447 -4.33 19.87 -6.52
N TYR A 448 -3.54 18.80 -6.48
CA TYR A 448 -3.81 17.59 -5.69
C TYR A 448 -2.94 17.63 -4.45
N THR A 449 -3.54 17.47 -3.26
CA THR A 449 -2.84 17.33 -1.99
C THR A 449 -3.26 16.01 -1.35
N TYR A 450 -2.31 15.10 -1.16
CA TYR A 450 -2.54 13.75 -0.67
C TYR A 450 -1.79 13.53 0.64
N ASP A 451 -2.50 13.15 1.71
CA ASP A 451 -1.95 12.98 3.05
C ASP A 451 -1.55 11.53 3.36
N ILE A 452 -0.92 11.31 4.52
CA ILE A 452 -0.49 9.99 5.00
C ILE A 452 -1.64 9.04 5.35
N ASN A 453 -2.86 9.55 5.50
CA ASN A 453 -4.06 8.76 5.77
C ASN A 453 -4.90 8.57 4.51
N SER A 454 -4.31 8.78 3.34
CA SER A 454 -4.97 8.65 2.05
C SER A 454 -6.15 9.60 1.84
N ILE A 455 -6.09 10.82 2.40
CA ILE A 455 -7.06 11.87 2.14
C ILE A 455 -6.56 12.70 0.97
N LEU A 456 -7.36 12.77 -0.11
CA LEU A 456 -7.06 13.56 -1.29
C LEU A 456 -7.90 14.83 -1.29
N GLU A 457 -7.27 16.00 -1.16
CA GLU A 457 -7.87 17.27 -1.47
C GLU A 457 -7.52 17.68 -2.91
N VAL A 458 -8.52 18.02 -3.68
CA VAL A 458 -8.35 18.61 -5.02
C VAL A 458 -8.86 20.04 -5.01
N GLU A 459 -7.98 21.00 -5.33
CA GLU A 459 -8.27 22.42 -5.44
C GLU A 459 -8.12 22.85 -6.91
N VAL A 460 -9.14 23.48 -7.46
CA VAL A 460 -9.09 24.08 -8.79
C VAL A 460 -9.12 25.60 -8.63
N THR A 461 -8.07 26.26 -9.11
CA THR A 461 -7.93 27.73 -9.07
C THR A 461 -8.05 28.27 -10.49
N ILE A 462 -9.01 29.18 -10.73
CA ILE A 462 -9.16 29.88 -12.02
C ILE A 462 -8.15 31.02 -12.05
N ILE A 463 -7.24 31.01 -13.01
CA ILE A 463 -6.10 31.93 -13.03
C ILE A 463 -6.54 33.38 -13.22
N SER A 464 -7.48 33.65 -14.11
CA SER A 464 -7.93 35.00 -14.44
C SER A 464 -8.71 35.69 -13.32
N THR A 465 -9.45 34.93 -12.51
CA THR A 465 -10.32 35.48 -11.46
C THR A 465 -9.77 35.25 -10.05
N GLY A 466 -8.87 34.30 -9.85
CA GLY A 466 -8.41 33.86 -8.54
C GLY A 466 -9.45 33.04 -7.76
N GLU A 467 -10.60 32.73 -8.35
CA GLU A 467 -11.64 31.93 -7.71
C GLU A 467 -11.15 30.50 -7.51
N LYS A 468 -11.44 29.94 -6.33
CA LYS A 468 -11.01 28.60 -5.93
C LYS A 468 -12.20 27.70 -5.64
N LYS A 469 -12.18 26.50 -6.17
CA LYS A 469 -13.14 25.46 -5.84
C LYS A 469 -12.39 24.24 -5.32
N LYS A 470 -12.81 23.74 -4.16
CA LYS A 470 -12.19 22.58 -3.52
C LYS A 470 -13.16 21.43 -3.41
N GLN A 471 -12.62 20.22 -3.53
CA GLN A 471 -13.31 18.99 -3.20
C GLN A 471 -12.36 18.06 -2.45
N ILE A 472 -12.84 17.56 -1.32
CA ILE A 472 -12.16 16.50 -0.61
C ILE A 472 -12.75 15.19 -1.08
N ILE A 473 -11.89 14.33 -1.61
CA ILE A 473 -12.26 12.98 -1.99
C ILE A 473 -12.19 12.13 -0.74
N LYS A 474 -13.35 11.94 -0.17
CA LYS A 474 -13.58 10.97 0.89
C LYS A 474 -13.93 9.67 0.17
N GLY A 475 -13.05 8.65 0.17
CA GLY A 475 -13.46 7.31 -0.25
C GLY A 475 -14.70 6.91 0.53
N GLY A 476 -15.56 6.09 -0.04
CA GLY A 476 -16.89 5.80 0.49
C GLY A 476 -16.93 5.61 2.01
N HIS A 477 -17.60 6.52 2.72
CA HIS A 477 -17.81 6.56 4.17
C HIS A 477 -16.55 6.84 5.04
N ASN A 478 -15.96 8.00 4.86
CA ASN A 478 -15.02 8.55 5.83
C ASN A 478 -15.81 9.23 6.97
N ASP A 479 -15.70 8.71 8.19
CA ASP A 479 -16.40 9.25 9.38
C ASP A 479 -15.63 10.43 10.04
N MET A 480 -14.51 10.90 9.47
CA MET A 480 -13.87 12.14 9.92
C MET A 480 -14.81 13.31 9.67
N SER A 481 -14.97 14.16 10.69
CA SER A 481 -15.74 15.39 10.56
C SER A 481 -15.06 16.33 9.55
N ASP A 482 -15.84 17.24 8.96
CA ASP A 482 -15.29 18.23 8.05
C ASP A 482 -14.27 19.14 8.74
N GLU A 483 -14.41 19.34 10.06
CA GLU A 483 -13.48 20.09 10.90
C GLU A 483 -12.14 19.36 11.05
N GLU A 484 -12.14 18.04 11.36
CA GLU A 484 -10.93 17.22 11.49
C GLU A 484 -10.17 17.15 10.17
N ILE A 485 -10.88 17.00 9.04
CA ILE A 485 -10.26 17.01 7.72
C ILE A 485 -9.67 18.39 7.41
N ALA A 486 -10.40 19.47 7.73
CA ALA A 486 -9.92 20.84 7.50
C ALA A 486 -8.67 21.15 8.33
N GLU A 487 -8.60 20.67 9.56
CA GLU A 487 -7.42 20.82 10.42
C GLU A 487 -6.22 20.06 9.85
N ARG A 488 -6.41 18.81 9.44
CA ARG A 488 -5.39 17.99 8.77
C ARG A 488 -4.84 18.63 7.51
N MET A 489 -5.75 19.16 6.66
CA MET A 489 -5.35 19.86 5.43
C MET A 489 -4.61 21.17 5.73
N LYS A 490 -4.86 21.82 6.86
CA LYS A 490 -4.07 22.96 7.31
C LYS A 490 -2.66 22.56 7.73
N GLU A 491 -2.48 21.42 8.42
CA GLU A 491 -1.18 20.93 8.86
C GLU A 491 -0.22 20.71 7.67
N ILE A 492 -0.74 20.27 6.52
CA ILE A 492 0.06 20.03 5.30
C ILE A 492 -0.04 21.14 4.26
N ALA A 493 -0.64 22.29 4.61
CA ALA A 493 -0.79 23.42 3.69
C ALA A 493 0.55 23.98 3.17
N TYR A 494 1.64 23.80 3.95
CA TYR A 494 2.99 24.19 3.52
C TYR A 494 3.45 23.49 2.24
N LEU A 495 2.90 22.32 1.90
CA LEU A 495 3.22 21.59 0.67
C LEU A 495 2.68 22.30 -0.59
N LYS A 496 1.70 23.20 -0.44
CA LYS A 496 1.13 24.01 -1.53
C LYS A 496 1.96 25.25 -1.86
N ILE A 497 3.00 25.54 -1.04
CA ILE A 497 3.87 26.68 -1.23
C ILE A 497 4.67 26.47 -2.53
N HIS A 498 4.71 27.53 -3.37
CA HIS A 498 5.48 27.47 -4.60
C HIS A 498 6.95 27.10 -4.30
N PRO A 499 7.60 26.25 -5.08
CA PRO A 499 9.00 25.84 -4.83
C PRO A 499 9.96 27.02 -4.62
N ARG A 500 9.76 28.19 -5.28
CA ARG A 500 10.55 29.41 -5.06
C ARG A 500 10.45 29.95 -3.63
N GLU A 501 9.33 29.77 -2.97
CA GLU A 501 9.08 30.28 -1.61
C GLU A 501 9.60 29.34 -0.51
N LYS A 502 10.02 28.12 -0.87
CA LYS A 502 10.70 27.24 0.08
C LYS A 502 12.02 27.85 0.50
N GLU A 503 12.29 27.88 1.79
CA GLU A 503 13.44 28.58 2.39
C GLU A 503 14.78 28.17 1.76
N GLU A 504 14.99 26.88 1.50
CA GLU A 504 16.20 26.34 0.87
C GLU A 504 16.42 26.87 -0.56
N ASN A 505 15.36 26.94 -1.38
CA ASN A 505 15.45 27.44 -2.76
C ASN A 505 15.57 28.96 -2.77
N LYS A 506 14.82 29.64 -1.91
CA LYS A 506 14.88 31.09 -1.74
C LYS A 506 16.28 31.55 -1.32
N LEU A 507 16.93 30.79 -0.42
CA LEU A 507 18.31 31.09 -0.01
C LEU A 507 19.29 30.96 -1.18
N LEU A 508 19.16 29.92 -2.01
CA LEU A 508 20.02 29.74 -3.19
C LEU A 508 19.80 30.80 -4.25
N LEU A 509 18.54 31.19 -4.51
CA LEU A 509 18.22 32.31 -5.41
C LEU A 509 18.86 33.59 -4.92
N LEU A 510 18.70 33.96 -3.65
CA LEU A 510 19.30 35.15 -3.07
C LEU A 510 20.85 35.14 -3.14
N LYS A 511 21.46 33.96 -2.96
CA LYS A 511 22.93 33.84 -3.14
C LYS A 511 23.33 34.03 -4.59
N GLY A 512 22.58 33.49 -5.54
CA GLY A 512 22.84 33.68 -6.97
C GLY A 512 22.66 35.12 -7.41
N GLU A 513 21.58 35.78 -6.97
CA GLU A 513 21.32 37.21 -7.24
C GLU A 513 22.45 38.09 -6.69
N ARG A 514 22.91 37.85 -5.47
CA ARG A 514 24.06 38.57 -4.90
C ARG A 514 25.30 38.40 -5.74
N LEU A 515 25.67 37.18 -6.11
CA LEU A 515 26.83 36.94 -6.98
C LEU A 515 26.70 37.60 -8.35
N TYR A 516 25.50 37.61 -8.92
CA TYR A 516 25.21 38.32 -10.17
C TYR A 516 25.47 39.81 -10.06
N GLU A 517 25.13 40.44 -8.92
CA GLU A 517 25.40 41.84 -8.65
C GLU A 517 26.90 42.14 -8.45
N GLU A 518 27.63 41.21 -7.79
CA GLU A 518 29.04 41.33 -7.46
C GLU A 518 29.96 41.07 -8.68
N CYS A 519 29.58 40.22 -9.62
CA CYS A 519 30.36 39.82 -10.78
C CYS A 519 30.12 40.71 -12.01
N LEU A 520 31.14 40.77 -12.91
CA LEU A 520 31.10 41.54 -14.16
C LEU A 520 31.48 40.66 -15.37
N GLY A 521 31.11 41.12 -16.57
CA GLY A 521 31.57 40.51 -17.82
C GLY A 521 31.05 39.11 -18.09
N ASN A 522 31.94 38.14 -18.31
CA ASN A 522 31.57 36.78 -18.66
C ASN A 522 31.05 36.00 -17.47
N ASP A 523 31.55 36.24 -16.28
CA ASP A 523 31.15 35.57 -15.07
C ASP A 523 29.70 35.94 -14.71
N ARG A 524 29.33 37.20 -14.84
CA ARG A 524 27.97 37.68 -14.67
C ARG A 524 26.98 36.97 -15.60
N LYS A 525 27.37 36.81 -16.89
CA LYS A 525 26.53 36.07 -17.86
C LYS A 525 26.41 34.59 -17.56
N LEU A 526 27.45 33.99 -16.98
CA LEU A 526 27.45 32.61 -16.58
C LEU A 526 26.50 32.38 -15.39
N ILE A 527 26.59 33.28 -14.40
CA ILE A 527 25.69 33.24 -13.22
C ILE A 527 24.23 33.44 -13.64
N GLU A 528 23.96 34.43 -14.52
CA GLU A 528 22.63 34.69 -15.07
C GLU A 528 22.04 33.44 -15.71
N ARG A 529 22.80 32.72 -16.53
CA ARG A 529 22.37 31.50 -17.21
C ARG A 529 22.06 30.37 -16.24
N GLU A 530 22.89 30.15 -15.23
CA GLU A 530 22.66 29.07 -14.25
C GLU A 530 21.52 29.42 -13.29
N LEU A 531 21.35 30.70 -12.94
CA LEU A 531 20.24 31.21 -12.16
C LEU A 531 18.91 31.00 -12.91
N GLN A 532 18.89 31.31 -14.21
CA GLN A 532 17.73 31.11 -15.06
C GLN A 532 17.35 29.62 -15.16
N LYS A 533 18.33 28.71 -15.31
CA LYS A 533 18.07 27.27 -15.31
C LYS A 533 17.44 26.80 -14.02
N PHE A 534 17.90 27.31 -12.88
CA PHE A 534 17.32 26.95 -11.59
C PHE A 534 15.90 27.51 -11.45
N ASP A 535 15.67 28.74 -11.88
CA ASP A 535 14.36 29.36 -11.90
C ASP A 535 13.37 28.58 -12.80
N ASP A 536 13.80 28.22 -14.01
CA ASP A 536 12.98 27.43 -14.94
C ASP A 536 12.61 26.06 -14.33
N ALA A 537 13.56 25.43 -13.63
CA ALA A 537 13.31 24.18 -12.93
C ALA A 537 12.27 24.34 -11.79
N LEU A 538 12.35 25.42 -11.01
CA LEU A 538 11.38 25.73 -9.95
C LEU A 538 9.96 25.97 -10.52
N ASP A 539 9.88 26.57 -11.71
CA ASP A 539 8.61 26.84 -12.38
C ASP A 539 7.95 25.55 -12.93
N THR A 540 8.75 24.51 -13.23
CA THR A 540 8.18 23.20 -13.62
C THR A 540 7.37 22.56 -12.51
N ARG A 541 7.63 22.89 -11.24
CA ARG A 541 7.06 22.28 -10.03
C ARG A 541 7.28 20.75 -9.92
N LYS A 542 8.16 20.17 -10.77
CA LYS A 542 8.53 18.76 -10.74
C LYS A 542 9.70 18.55 -9.79
N GLN A 543 9.47 17.80 -8.72
CA GLN A 543 10.44 17.68 -7.61
C GLN A 543 11.80 17.15 -8.07
N GLU A 544 11.83 16.13 -8.95
CA GLU A 544 13.08 15.56 -9.49
C GLU A 544 13.93 16.61 -10.23
N LEU A 545 13.29 17.40 -11.10
CA LEU A 545 13.97 18.46 -11.83
C LEU A 545 14.46 19.58 -10.90
N ILE A 546 13.68 19.88 -9.85
CA ILE A 546 14.04 20.87 -8.83
C ILE A 546 15.24 20.39 -8.02
N ASP A 547 15.26 19.13 -7.59
CA ASP A 547 16.33 18.58 -6.76
C ASP A 547 17.64 18.49 -7.55
N GLU A 548 17.58 18.04 -8.80
CA GLU A 548 18.74 18.03 -9.71
C GLU A 548 19.25 19.45 -9.96
N ALA A 549 18.38 20.38 -10.30
CA ALA A 549 18.76 21.76 -10.57
C ALA A 549 19.29 22.45 -9.30
N ARG A 550 18.71 22.15 -8.13
CA ARG A 550 19.18 22.66 -6.82
C ARG A 550 20.60 22.21 -6.52
N GLU A 551 20.90 20.94 -6.70
CA GLU A 551 22.23 20.41 -6.42
C GLU A 551 23.26 20.96 -7.43
N ASN A 552 22.93 21.00 -8.72
CA ASN A 552 23.78 21.58 -9.75
C ASN A 552 24.05 23.05 -9.46
N PHE A 553 23.04 23.82 -9.07
CA PHE A 553 23.19 25.23 -8.76
C PHE A 553 23.96 25.44 -7.44
N ARG A 554 23.82 24.59 -6.45
CA ARG A 554 24.59 24.60 -5.21
C ARG A 554 26.07 24.34 -5.47
N ILE A 555 26.41 23.37 -6.30
CA ILE A 555 27.79 23.07 -6.71
C ILE A 555 28.39 24.27 -7.49
N PHE A 556 27.62 24.81 -8.42
CA PHE A 556 28.02 25.98 -9.18
C PHE A 556 28.34 27.18 -8.28
N LEU A 557 27.47 27.51 -7.33
CA LEU A 557 27.71 28.62 -6.39
C LEU A 557 28.96 28.40 -5.54
N LYS A 558 29.30 27.16 -5.16
CA LYS A 558 30.52 26.86 -4.41
C LYS A 558 31.79 27.19 -5.19
N THR A 559 31.82 26.97 -6.52
CA THR A 559 33.00 27.25 -7.34
C THR A 559 33.36 28.75 -7.37
N PHE A 560 32.36 29.64 -7.22
CA PHE A 560 32.60 31.09 -7.14
C PHE A 560 32.89 31.58 -5.71
N MET A 561 32.51 30.80 -4.67
CA MET A 561 32.75 31.18 -3.27
C MET A 561 34.09 30.68 -2.74
N GLU A 562 34.72 29.69 -3.39
CA GLU A 562 36.07 29.18 -3.00
C GLU A 562 37.22 29.94 -3.64
N ASP A 563 36.98 30.74 -4.69
CA ASP A 563 37.99 31.58 -5.33
C ASP A 563 38.21 32.93 -4.61
N ASP A 564 37.45 33.26 -3.57
CA ASP A 564 37.57 34.48 -2.74
C ASP A 564 38.38 34.28 -1.44
N LEU A 565 39.10 33.17 -1.28
CA LEU A 565 40.07 32.92 -0.21
C LEU A 565 41.48 32.68 -0.77
#